data_d2de014c6a60e52a1419d911a8f49f67
#
_entry.id   d2de014c6a60e52a1419d911a8f49f67
#
_cell.length_a   1.000
_cell.length_b   1.000
_cell.length_c   1.000
_cell.angle_alpha   90.00
_cell.angle_beta   90.00
_cell.angle_gamma   90.00
#
_symmetry.space_group_name_H-M   'P 1'
#
loop_
_entity.id
_entity.type
_entity.pdbx_description
1 polymer ?
#
loop_
_entity_poly.entity_id
_entity_poly.type
_entity_poly.pdbx_seq_one_letter_code
_entity_poly.pdbx_strand_id
1 'polypeptide(L)'
;MRKLGETEPELKSTVVAVFIASEENSSISGIGVDAVAKDGLLNELKHGPLFWIDTADKQPCIGTGGMIPWKLHVTGKLFHSGLPHKAINPLELAMEALKEIQLRFYKDFPPHPKEQVYGFATPSTMKPTQWSYPGGGINQIPAECRISGDVRLTPFYNITDVIKTLQEYVDDINTNIEKLDTRGPVSKYVLPDEHLRGGITISFDEAHSGVACDLDSRGFHVLCKATKEVVGHVKPYSITGSLPLIRQLQDEGYDVQTVGYGLMATYHAKNEYCLLSDMCQGYQVFASIICQLED
;
A
#
# COMPACT_ATOMS: atom_id res chain seq x y z
N MET A 1 22.05 15.50 16.33
CA MET A 1 21.66 16.46 17.38
C MET A 1 22.74 16.63 18.46
N ARG A 2 23.12 15.60 19.23
CA ARG A 2 24.11 15.75 20.33
C ARG A 2 25.40 16.46 19.86
N LYS A 3 26.00 16.01 18.74
CA LYS A 3 27.22 16.58 18.19
C LYS A 3 27.06 18.08 17.83
N LEU A 4 25.92 18.43 17.22
CA LEU A 4 25.60 19.84 16.91
C LEU A 4 25.49 20.66 18.17
N GLY A 5 24.84 20.16 19.23
CA GLY A 5 24.76 20.86 20.51
C GLY A 5 26.10 20.98 21.25
N GLU A 6 27.06 20.04 21.05
CA GLU A 6 28.38 20.08 21.62
C GLU A 6 29.34 21.03 20.87
N THR A 7 29.17 21.17 19.56
CA THR A 7 30.07 21.96 18.70
C THR A 7 29.53 23.35 18.36
N GLU A 8 28.21 23.55 18.54
CA GLU A 8 27.50 24.85 18.29
C GLU A 8 27.94 25.52 16.98
N PRO A 9 27.90 24.81 15.82
CA PRO A 9 28.32 25.43 14.56
C PRO A 9 27.36 26.57 14.20
N GLU A 10 27.87 27.62 13.59
CA GLU A 10 27.04 28.68 13.01
C GLU A 10 26.36 28.14 11.76
N LEU A 11 25.06 27.78 11.85
CA LEU A 11 24.24 27.33 10.76
C LEU A 11 23.31 28.45 10.30
N LYS A 12 23.09 28.54 8.97
CA LYS A 12 22.07 29.45 8.39
C LYS A 12 20.65 28.86 8.57
N SER A 13 20.56 27.53 8.73
CA SER A 13 19.30 26.78 8.81
C SER A 13 19.13 26.15 10.19
N THR A 14 17.87 26.00 10.62
CA THR A 14 17.54 25.24 11.83
C THR A 14 17.43 23.75 11.51
N VAL A 15 18.12 22.91 12.28
CA VAL A 15 18.01 21.46 12.20
C VAL A 15 17.05 20.96 13.26
N VAL A 16 15.94 20.36 12.85
CA VAL A 16 14.90 19.83 13.74
C VAL A 16 14.89 18.30 13.67
N ALA A 17 14.94 17.64 14.82
CA ALA A 17 14.72 16.21 14.92
C ALA A 17 13.33 15.94 15.51
N VAL A 18 12.49 15.25 14.76
CA VAL A 18 11.16 14.87 15.17
C VAL A 18 11.15 13.37 15.50
N PHE A 19 10.82 13.04 16.74
CA PHE A 19 10.65 11.64 17.18
C PHE A 19 9.17 11.36 17.31
N ILE A 20 8.69 10.36 16.59
CA ILE A 20 7.27 9.98 16.57
C ILE A 20 7.05 8.65 17.27
N ALA A 21 5.84 8.45 17.75
CA ALA A 21 5.34 7.17 18.25
C ALA A 21 4.33 6.57 17.26
N SER A 22 4.02 5.28 17.43
CA SER A 22 2.92 4.63 16.71
C SER A 22 3.08 4.51 15.20
N GLU A 23 4.32 4.49 14.71
CA GLU A 23 4.58 4.29 13.28
C GLU A 23 4.17 2.89 12.84
N GLU A 24 4.62 1.84 13.55
CA GLU A 24 4.31 0.43 13.30
C GLU A 24 2.82 0.08 13.49
N ASN A 25 2.09 0.87 14.25
CA ASN A 25 0.66 0.67 14.53
C ASN A 25 -0.17 1.89 14.09
N SER A 26 -0.16 2.16 12.80
CA SER A 26 -0.87 3.28 12.17
C SER A 26 -2.39 3.24 12.36
N SER A 27 -2.95 2.13 12.86
CA SER A 27 -4.38 2.04 13.20
C SER A 27 -4.79 2.91 14.40
N ILE A 28 -3.83 3.44 15.17
CA ILE A 28 -4.11 4.35 16.28
C ILE A 28 -3.99 5.79 15.75
N SER A 29 -5.10 6.31 15.27
CA SER A 29 -5.21 7.71 14.82
C SER A 29 -5.01 8.70 15.97
N GLY A 30 -4.37 9.82 15.67
CA GLY A 30 -4.19 10.92 16.63
C GLY A 30 -3.01 10.74 17.59
N ILE A 31 -2.12 9.77 17.32
CA ILE A 31 -0.90 9.54 18.08
C ILE A 31 0.25 9.38 17.08
N GLY A 32 1.06 10.38 16.89
CA GLY A 32 2.18 10.30 15.97
C GLY A 32 2.28 11.50 15.05
N VAL A 33 2.78 11.33 13.84
CA VAL A 33 3.01 12.45 12.92
C VAL A 33 1.71 13.11 12.46
N ASP A 34 0.64 12.37 12.34
CA ASP A 34 -0.69 12.88 11.99
C ASP A 34 -1.20 13.91 13.02
N ALA A 35 -1.02 13.64 14.31
CA ALA A 35 -1.36 14.58 15.37
C ALA A 35 -0.46 15.82 15.31
N VAL A 36 0.85 15.64 15.19
CA VAL A 36 1.82 16.73 15.14
C VAL A 36 1.61 17.62 13.92
N ALA A 37 1.28 17.05 12.77
CA ALA A 37 0.94 17.79 11.56
C ALA A 37 -0.38 18.55 11.71
N LYS A 38 -1.43 17.90 12.22
CA LYS A 38 -2.74 18.51 12.45
C LYS A 38 -2.67 19.68 13.43
N ASP A 39 -1.84 19.58 14.46
CA ASP A 39 -1.64 20.65 15.44
C ASP A 39 -0.77 21.81 14.87
N GLY A 40 -0.30 21.69 13.63
CA GLY A 40 0.49 22.71 12.95
C GLY A 40 1.93 22.85 13.44
N LEU A 41 2.40 21.93 14.30
CA LEU A 41 3.74 21.99 14.90
C LEU A 41 4.86 21.77 13.88
N LEU A 42 4.53 21.23 12.70
CA LEU A 42 5.49 21.01 11.61
C LEU A 42 5.46 22.12 10.54
N ASN A 43 4.57 23.10 10.63
CA ASN A 43 4.37 24.09 9.56
C ASN A 43 5.64 24.86 9.17
N GLU A 44 6.49 25.16 10.12
CA GLU A 44 7.77 25.84 9.86
C GLU A 44 8.75 24.99 9.05
N LEU A 45 8.57 23.66 9.05
CA LEU A 45 9.45 22.73 8.33
C LEU A 45 9.14 22.66 6.83
N LYS A 46 8.04 23.26 6.35
CA LYS A 46 7.67 23.30 4.91
C LYS A 46 8.65 24.05 4.04
N HIS A 47 9.54 24.85 4.63
CA HIS A 47 10.54 25.64 3.91
C HIS A 47 11.84 24.87 3.62
N GLY A 48 11.96 23.64 4.12
CA GLY A 48 13.12 22.78 3.93
C GLY A 48 12.75 21.33 3.68
N PRO A 49 13.71 20.50 3.30
CA PRO A 49 13.47 19.07 3.10
C PRO A 49 13.24 18.36 4.43
N LEU A 50 12.35 17.36 4.40
CA LEU A 50 12.10 16.45 5.49
C LEU A 50 12.64 15.05 5.12
N PHE A 51 13.51 14.50 5.95
CA PHE A 51 14.07 13.17 5.74
C PHE A 51 13.42 12.19 6.72
N TRP A 52 12.65 11.24 6.17
CA TRP A 52 12.04 10.15 6.93
C TRP A 52 13.01 8.98 6.97
N ILE A 53 13.43 8.59 8.19
CA ILE A 53 14.47 7.57 8.39
C ILE A 53 13.79 6.26 8.79
N ASP A 54 13.40 5.48 7.80
CA ASP A 54 12.64 4.25 8.03
C ASP A 54 12.68 3.29 6.82
N THR A 55 13.78 3.23 6.12
CA THR A 55 13.98 2.32 5.00
C THR A 55 15.31 1.59 5.13
N ALA A 56 15.86 1.01 4.07
CA ALA A 56 17.00 0.12 4.16
C ALA A 56 18.12 0.41 3.17
N ASP A 57 19.22 -0.34 3.33
CA ASP A 57 20.33 -0.48 2.40
C ASP A 57 21.08 0.83 2.10
N LYS A 58 20.91 1.86 2.94
CA LYS A 58 21.60 3.16 2.83
C LYS A 58 21.33 3.91 1.53
N GLN A 59 20.21 3.62 0.88
CA GLN A 59 19.84 4.22 -0.40
C GLN A 59 18.52 4.99 -0.26
N PRO A 60 18.31 6.03 -1.07
CA PRO A 60 17.02 6.69 -1.13
C PRO A 60 15.92 5.71 -1.56
N CYS A 61 14.86 5.59 -0.78
CA CYS A 61 13.65 4.89 -1.18
C CYS A 61 12.70 5.93 -1.79
N ILE A 62 12.58 5.93 -3.11
CA ILE A 62 11.88 7.00 -3.84
C ILE A 62 10.40 6.75 -4.08
N GLY A 63 9.95 5.51 -3.80
CA GLY A 63 8.55 5.15 -3.95
C GLY A 63 8.14 3.99 -3.07
N THR A 64 6.92 4.08 -2.52
CA THR A 64 6.29 2.99 -1.77
C THR A 64 4.91 2.70 -2.31
N GLY A 65 4.44 1.47 -2.15
CA GLY A 65 3.09 1.08 -2.53
C GLY A 65 2.04 1.50 -1.51
N GLY A 66 0.81 1.63 -1.98
CA GLY A 66 -0.37 1.68 -1.14
C GLY A 66 -0.98 0.29 -0.98
N MET A 67 -1.91 0.16 -0.05
CA MET A 67 -2.63 -1.08 0.23
C MET A 67 -4.12 -0.81 0.42
N ILE A 68 -4.96 -1.62 -0.23
CA ILE A 68 -6.41 -1.64 -0.02
C ILE A 68 -6.80 -3.07 0.33
N PRO A 69 -6.98 -3.41 1.62
CA PRO A 69 -7.53 -4.69 2.01
C PRO A 69 -9.00 -4.77 1.59
N TRP A 70 -9.38 -5.89 0.96
CA TRP A 70 -10.76 -6.08 0.50
C TRP A 70 -11.31 -7.44 0.92
N LYS A 71 -12.65 -7.50 1.07
CA LYS A 71 -13.40 -8.71 1.37
C LYS A 71 -14.58 -8.80 0.40
N LEU A 72 -14.64 -9.87 -0.37
CA LEU A 72 -15.73 -10.20 -1.26
C LEU A 72 -16.62 -11.25 -0.57
N HIS A 73 -17.85 -10.89 -0.25
CA HIS A 73 -18.84 -11.81 0.30
C HIS A 73 -19.82 -12.19 -0.80
N VAL A 74 -20.00 -13.47 -1.00
CA VAL A 74 -20.84 -14.01 -2.07
C VAL A 74 -21.92 -14.92 -1.46
N THR A 75 -23.16 -14.63 -1.79
CA THR A 75 -24.33 -15.40 -1.36
C THR A 75 -24.92 -16.21 -2.49
N GLY A 76 -25.36 -17.40 -2.17
CA GLY A 76 -26.02 -18.30 -3.08
C GLY A 76 -27.22 -18.98 -2.43
N LYS A 77 -27.53 -20.19 -2.88
CA LYS A 77 -28.58 -21.04 -2.31
C LYS A 77 -28.00 -22.40 -1.96
N LEU A 78 -28.05 -22.72 -0.66
CA LEU A 78 -27.67 -24.03 -0.14
C LEU A 78 -28.61 -25.10 -0.70
N PHE A 79 -28.04 -26.20 -1.22
CA PHE A 79 -28.76 -27.35 -1.62
C PHE A 79 -27.86 -28.62 -1.74
N HIS A 80 -28.46 -29.79 -1.92
CA HIS A 80 -27.71 -31.01 -2.13
C HIS A 80 -26.94 -30.95 -3.46
N SER A 81 -25.65 -31.28 -3.46
CA SER A 81 -24.76 -31.17 -4.64
C SER A 81 -25.15 -32.07 -5.80
N GLY A 82 -25.86 -33.17 -5.53
CA GLY A 82 -26.44 -34.01 -6.56
C GLY A 82 -27.67 -33.44 -7.26
N LEU A 83 -28.20 -32.30 -6.81
CA LEU A 83 -29.33 -31.59 -7.42
C LEU A 83 -28.95 -30.11 -7.68
N PRO A 84 -27.87 -29.86 -8.42
CA PRO A 84 -27.28 -28.51 -8.57
C PRO A 84 -28.24 -27.53 -9.27
N HIS A 85 -29.21 -28.01 -10.06
CA HIS A 85 -30.22 -27.16 -10.70
C HIS A 85 -31.18 -26.46 -9.70
N LYS A 86 -31.18 -26.90 -8.44
CA LYS A 86 -31.96 -26.29 -7.34
C LYS A 86 -31.12 -25.39 -6.43
N ALA A 87 -29.83 -25.25 -6.71
CA ALA A 87 -28.89 -24.45 -5.95
C ALA A 87 -28.42 -23.22 -6.71
N ILE A 88 -27.84 -22.28 -6.00
CA ILE A 88 -26.92 -21.27 -6.53
C ILE A 88 -25.61 -21.48 -5.81
N ASN A 89 -24.58 -21.94 -6.53
CA ASN A 89 -23.29 -22.24 -5.92
C ASN A 89 -22.48 -20.96 -5.71
N PRO A 90 -22.32 -20.46 -4.48
CA PRO A 90 -21.57 -19.25 -4.23
C PRO A 90 -20.06 -19.39 -4.47
N LEU A 91 -19.52 -20.63 -4.42
CA LEU A 91 -18.10 -20.87 -4.72
C LEU A 91 -17.82 -20.65 -6.21
N GLU A 92 -18.68 -21.16 -7.10
CA GLU A 92 -18.55 -20.94 -8.54
C GLU A 92 -18.79 -19.47 -8.90
N LEU A 93 -19.82 -18.85 -8.32
CA LEU A 93 -20.12 -17.44 -8.50
C LEU A 93 -18.94 -16.56 -8.05
N ALA A 94 -18.34 -16.86 -6.92
CA ALA A 94 -17.19 -16.13 -6.40
C ALA A 94 -15.96 -16.21 -7.33
N MET A 95 -15.70 -17.38 -7.92
CA MET A 95 -14.61 -17.55 -8.87
C MET A 95 -14.80 -16.72 -10.14
N GLU A 96 -16.02 -16.74 -10.72
CA GLU A 96 -16.29 -15.97 -11.94
C GLU A 96 -16.36 -14.47 -11.66
N ALA A 97 -16.97 -14.06 -10.55
CA ALA A 97 -16.98 -12.65 -10.16
C ALA A 97 -15.57 -12.11 -9.91
N LEU A 98 -14.73 -12.83 -9.18
CA LEU A 98 -13.36 -12.41 -8.93
C LEU A 98 -12.55 -12.31 -10.23
N LYS A 99 -12.70 -13.28 -11.14
CA LYS A 99 -12.07 -13.25 -12.47
C LYS A 99 -12.46 -11.97 -13.21
N GLU A 100 -13.74 -11.65 -13.23
CA GLU A 100 -14.26 -10.47 -13.94
C GLU A 100 -13.75 -9.17 -13.29
N ILE A 101 -13.80 -9.07 -11.96
CA ILE A 101 -13.26 -7.91 -11.23
C ILE A 101 -11.77 -7.72 -11.51
N GLN A 102 -10.96 -8.78 -11.48
CA GLN A 102 -9.54 -8.69 -11.77
C GLN A 102 -9.25 -8.30 -13.22
N LEU A 103 -10.00 -8.82 -14.20
CA LEU A 103 -9.86 -8.45 -15.61
C LEU A 103 -10.13 -6.95 -15.81
N ARG A 104 -11.18 -6.41 -15.21
CA ARG A 104 -11.50 -4.97 -15.25
C ARG A 104 -10.44 -4.16 -14.53
N PHE A 105 -10.02 -4.58 -13.34
CA PHE A 105 -8.98 -3.89 -12.57
C PHE A 105 -7.68 -3.73 -13.38
N TYR A 106 -7.16 -4.80 -13.97
CA TYR A 106 -5.92 -4.72 -14.74
C TYR A 106 -6.05 -3.98 -16.07
N LYS A 107 -7.27 -3.82 -16.59
CA LYS A 107 -7.56 -3.00 -17.76
C LYS A 107 -7.60 -1.51 -17.40
N ASP A 108 -8.23 -1.15 -16.30
CA ASP A 108 -8.50 0.23 -15.93
C ASP A 108 -7.34 0.85 -15.11
N PHE A 109 -6.53 0.00 -14.45
CA PHE A 109 -5.31 0.35 -13.73
C PHE A 109 -4.08 -0.37 -14.30
N PRO A 110 -3.73 -0.12 -15.59
CA PRO A 110 -2.56 -0.73 -16.23
C PRO A 110 -1.25 -0.22 -15.59
N PRO A 111 -0.09 -0.81 -15.93
CA PRO A 111 1.20 -0.29 -15.48
C PRO A 111 1.34 1.20 -15.84
N HIS A 112 1.62 2.03 -14.84
CA HIS A 112 1.75 3.46 -15.04
C HIS A 112 3.17 3.82 -15.54
N PRO A 113 3.34 4.75 -16.52
CA PRO A 113 4.67 5.10 -17.07
C PRO A 113 5.69 5.52 -16.01
N LYS A 114 5.28 6.19 -14.95
CA LYS A 114 6.15 6.58 -13.83
C LYS A 114 6.71 5.39 -13.04
N GLU A 115 6.09 4.22 -13.09
CA GLU A 115 6.60 3.04 -12.38
C GLU A 115 8.01 2.66 -12.81
N GLN A 116 8.29 2.79 -14.10
CA GLN A 116 9.64 2.55 -14.64
C GLN A 116 10.64 3.61 -14.14
N VAL A 117 10.24 4.87 -14.09
CA VAL A 117 11.10 5.98 -13.63
C VAL A 117 11.45 5.79 -12.15
N TYR A 118 10.48 5.35 -11.35
CA TYR A 118 10.66 5.11 -9.93
C TYR A 118 11.25 3.72 -9.61
N GLY A 119 11.44 2.86 -10.61
CA GLY A 119 12.05 1.55 -10.44
C GLY A 119 11.19 0.56 -9.67
N PHE A 120 9.85 0.64 -9.77
CA PHE A 120 8.96 -0.37 -9.19
C PHE A 120 9.16 -1.71 -9.87
N ALA A 121 9.41 -2.75 -9.08
CA ALA A 121 9.60 -4.11 -9.58
C ALA A 121 8.29 -4.75 -10.09
N THR A 122 7.16 -4.29 -9.55
CA THR A 122 5.82 -4.78 -9.93
C THR A 122 4.85 -3.61 -10.07
N PRO A 123 3.94 -3.66 -11.06
CA PRO A 123 2.84 -2.71 -11.17
C PRO A 123 1.81 -2.93 -10.04
N SER A 124 0.75 -2.14 -10.07
CA SER A 124 -0.41 -2.36 -9.20
C SER A 124 -1.01 -3.75 -9.40
N THR A 125 -1.36 -4.42 -8.30
CA THR A 125 -1.91 -5.78 -8.32
C THR A 125 -3.12 -5.91 -7.41
N MET A 126 -4.07 -6.78 -7.79
CA MET A 126 -5.17 -7.21 -6.95
C MET A 126 -5.07 -8.72 -6.75
N LYS A 127 -4.84 -9.18 -5.53
CA LYS A 127 -4.62 -10.60 -5.22
C LYS A 127 -5.56 -11.10 -4.14
N PRO A 128 -6.27 -12.23 -4.36
CA PRO A 128 -6.89 -12.97 -3.28
C PRO A 128 -5.82 -13.69 -2.46
N THR A 129 -5.97 -13.69 -1.14
CA THR A 129 -5.03 -14.32 -0.21
C THR A 129 -5.71 -15.35 0.70
N GLN A 130 -7.04 -15.24 0.88
CA GLN A 130 -7.79 -16.11 1.76
C GLN A 130 -9.14 -16.46 1.14
N TRP A 131 -9.59 -17.69 1.43
CA TRP A 131 -10.92 -18.17 1.07
C TRP A 131 -11.55 -18.89 2.26
N SER A 132 -12.79 -18.58 2.57
CA SER A 132 -13.55 -19.20 3.66
C SER A 132 -15.02 -19.42 3.29
N TYR A 133 -15.61 -20.42 3.93
CA TYR A 133 -17.03 -20.73 3.86
C TYR A 133 -17.50 -21.28 5.22
N PRO A 134 -18.82 -21.26 5.52
CA PRO A 134 -19.33 -21.66 6.84
C PRO A 134 -19.11 -23.12 7.24
N GLY A 135 -18.64 -23.96 6.31
CA GLY A 135 -18.56 -25.40 6.49
C GLY A 135 -19.81 -26.12 6.01
N GLY A 136 -19.91 -27.42 6.29
CA GLY A 136 -21.02 -28.29 5.88
C GLY A 136 -20.54 -29.64 5.37
N GLY A 137 -21.49 -30.52 4.96
CA GLY A 137 -21.18 -31.79 4.36
C GLY A 137 -20.58 -31.65 2.95
N ILE A 138 -19.70 -32.56 2.57
CA ILE A 138 -19.05 -32.53 1.24
C ILE A 138 -20.07 -32.68 0.08
N ASN A 139 -21.26 -33.19 0.37
CA ASN A 139 -22.36 -33.34 -0.57
C ASN A 139 -23.34 -32.14 -0.55
N GLN A 140 -22.93 -31.00 -0.01
CA GLN A 140 -23.78 -29.85 0.16
C GLN A 140 -23.13 -28.60 -0.47
N ILE A 141 -23.84 -27.92 -1.39
CA ILE A 141 -23.50 -26.60 -1.88
C ILE A 141 -23.78 -25.61 -0.73
N PRO A 142 -22.82 -24.78 -0.31
CA PRO A 142 -23.01 -23.86 0.81
C PRO A 142 -23.96 -22.70 0.46
N ALA A 143 -24.42 -21.97 1.48
CA ALA A 143 -25.25 -20.78 1.28
C ALA A 143 -24.43 -19.54 0.89
N GLU A 144 -23.20 -19.48 1.33
CA GLU A 144 -22.31 -18.32 1.14
C GLU A 144 -20.84 -18.74 1.13
N CYS A 145 -19.97 -17.83 0.67
CA CYS A 145 -18.53 -17.90 0.85
C CYS A 145 -17.93 -16.52 0.90
N ARG A 146 -16.67 -16.44 1.32
CA ARG A 146 -15.90 -15.18 1.38
C ARG A 146 -14.51 -15.37 0.79
N ILE A 147 -14.08 -14.39 0.02
CA ILE A 147 -12.71 -14.25 -0.45
C ILE A 147 -12.18 -12.94 0.10
N SER A 148 -10.97 -12.97 0.64
CA SER A 148 -10.28 -11.76 1.10
C SER A 148 -8.93 -11.64 0.41
N GLY A 149 -8.46 -10.43 0.27
CA GLY A 149 -7.17 -10.14 -0.34
C GLY A 149 -6.79 -8.67 -0.21
N ASP A 150 -5.79 -8.27 -0.96
CA ASP A 150 -5.41 -6.88 -1.04
C ASP A 150 -5.21 -6.41 -2.49
N VAL A 151 -5.33 -5.09 -2.67
CA VAL A 151 -4.77 -4.37 -3.80
C VAL A 151 -3.46 -3.77 -3.31
N ARG A 152 -2.36 -4.05 -4.01
CA ARG A 152 -1.12 -3.29 -3.89
C ARG A 152 -1.11 -2.26 -5.01
N LEU A 153 -1.10 -0.99 -4.62
CA LEU A 153 -1.29 0.12 -5.54
C LEU A 153 -0.01 0.95 -5.61
N THR A 154 0.50 1.18 -6.82
CA THR A 154 1.57 2.17 -6.99
C THR A 154 1.02 3.58 -6.72
N PRO A 155 1.86 4.53 -6.25
CA PRO A 155 1.38 5.84 -5.76
C PRO A 155 0.83 6.77 -6.85
N PHE A 156 0.74 6.29 -8.07
CA PHE A 156 0.30 7.07 -9.24
C PHE A 156 -1.20 6.94 -9.53
N TYR A 157 -1.90 6.10 -8.79
CA TYR A 157 -3.35 5.96 -8.82
C TYR A 157 -3.95 6.43 -7.51
N ASN A 158 -5.08 7.14 -7.60
CA ASN A 158 -5.78 7.60 -6.39
C ASN A 158 -6.53 6.44 -5.73
N ILE A 159 -6.30 6.25 -4.46
CA ILE A 159 -6.86 5.13 -3.69
C ILE A 159 -8.40 5.19 -3.61
N THR A 160 -8.96 6.39 -3.47
CA THR A 160 -10.42 6.59 -3.40
C THR A 160 -11.09 6.23 -4.72
N ASP A 161 -10.46 6.59 -5.85
CA ASP A 161 -10.98 6.27 -7.18
C ASP A 161 -10.94 4.75 -7.41
N VAL A 162 -9.87 4.07 -6.98
CA VAL A 162 -9.77 2.61 -7.09
C VAL A 162 -10.86 1.92 -6.28
N ILE A 163 -11.08 2.32 -5.03
CA ILE A 163 -12.13 1.78 -4.16
C ILE A 163 -13.52 1.97 -4.81
N LYS A 164 -13.80 3.17 -5.28
CA LYS A 164 -15.05 3.48 -5.97
C LYS A 164 -15.26 2.62 -7.21
N THR A 165 -14.24 2.49 -8.04
CA THR A 165 -14.28 1.70 -9.27
C THR A 165 -14.50 0.21 -8.97
N LEU A 166 -13.86 -0.34 -7.94
CA LEU A 166 -14.08 -1.74 -7.53
C LEU A 166 -15.53 -1.96 -7.05
N GLN A 167 -16.11 -0.99 -6.35
CA GLN A 167 -17.54 -1.05 -5.97
C GLN A 167 -18.44 -1.03 -7.20
N GLU A 168 -18.15 -0.16 -8.16
CA GLU A 168 -18.91 -0.07 -9.42
C GLU A 168 -18.87 -1.38 -10.23
N TYR A 169 -17.72 -2.10 -10.23
CA TYR A 169 -17.64 -3.43 -10.86
C TYR A 169 -18.58 -4.42 -10.20
N VAL A 170 -18.62 -4.45 -8.86
CA VAL A 170 -19.49 -5.36 -8.12
C VAL A 170 -20.97 -5.03 -8.34
N ASP A 171 -21.33 -3.76 -8.38
CA ASP A 171 -22.69 -3.31 -8.63
C ASP A 171 -23.15 -3.68 -10.06
N ASP A 172 -22.28 -3.50 -11.06
CA ASP A 172 -22.56 -3.93 -12.43
C ASP A 172 -22.70 -5.46 -12.56
N ILE A 173 -21.80 -6.22 -11.91
CA ILE A 173 -21.87 -7.67 -11.88
C ILE A 173 -23.19 -8.14 -11.26
N ASN A 174 -23.60 -7.57 -10.14
CA ASN A 174 -24.89 -7.88 -9.51
C ASN A 174 -26.06 -7.59 -10.44
N THR A 175 -26.04 -6.45 -11.12
CA THR A 175 -27.09 -6.08 -12.08
C THR A 175 -27.15 -7.06 -13.24
N ASN A 176 -26.00 -7.53 -13.71
CA ASN A 176 -25.85 -8.38 -14.88
C ASN A 176 -25.39 -9.82 -14.56
N ILE A 177 -25.71 -10.34 -13.39
CA ILE A 177 -25.18 -11.61 -12.87
C ILE A 177 -25.40 -12.80 -13.81
N GLU A 178 -26.46 -12.76 -14.61
CA GLU A 178 -26.81 -13.77 -15.60
C GLU A 178 -25.84 -13.80 -16.80
N LYS A 179 -25.04 -12.74 -16.97
CA LYS A 179 -24.04 -12.64 -18.05
C LYS A 179 -22.70 -13.26 -17.65
N LEU A 180 -22.49 -13.57 -16.36
CA LEU A 180 -21.29 -14.26 -15.93
C LEU A 180 -21.26 -15.69 -16.51
N ASP A 181 -20.05 -16.15 -16.82
CA ASP A 181 -19.82 -17.51 -17.26
C ASP A 181 -20.29 -18.50 -16.20
N THR A 182 -20.91 -19.60 -16.62
CA THR A 182 -21.34 -20.68 -15.73
C THR A 182 -20.48 -21.91 -15.93
N ARG A 183 -20.37 -22.73 -14.88
CA ARG A 183 -19.55 -23.93 -14.90
C ARG A 183 -20.42 -25.16 -15.02
N GLY A 184 -20.35 -25.82 -16.18
CA GLY A 184 -21.10 -27.02 -16.49
C GLY A 184 -22.56 -26.76 -16.90
N PRO A 185 -23.30 -27.81 -17.22
CA PRO A 185 -24.56 -27.72 -17.95
C PRO A 185 -25.74 -27.19 -17.10
N VAL A 186 -25.62 -27.16 -15.78
CA VAL A 186 -26.73 -26.83 -14.87
C VAL A 186 -26.39 -25.75 -13.85
N SER A 187 -25.15 -25.24 -13.87
CA SER A 187 -24.76 -24.11 -13.03
C SER A 187 -25.49 -22.85 -13.49
N LYS A 188 -26.03 -22.13 -12.54
CA LYS A 188 -26.70 -20.83 -12.74
C LYS A 188 -26.66 -19.98 -11.49
N TYR A 189 -26.80 -18.67 -11.67
CA TYR A 189 -26.76 -17.72 -10.57
C TYR A 189 -28.10 -17.08 -10.29
N VAL A 190 -29.14 -17.50 -11.02
CA VAL A 190 -30.54 -17.07 -10.83
C VAL A 190 -31.44 -18.28 -10.88
N LEU A 191 -32.43 -18.33 -9.99
CA LEU A 191 -33.53 -19.30 -9.95
C LEU A 191 -34.85 -18.53 -10.12
N PRO A 192 -35.30 -18.31 -11.37
CA PRO A 192 -36.47 -17.46 -11.65
C PRO A 192 -37.75 -18.00 -10.99
N ASP A 193 -37.96 -19.28 -10.98
CA ASP A 193 -39.16 -19.90 -10.41
C ASP A 193 -39.29 -19.74 -8.90
N GLU A 194 -38.15 -19.42 -8.22
CA GLU A 194 -38.09 -19.20 -6.79
C GLU A 194 -37.85 -17.71 -6.47
N HIS A 195 -37.77 -16.84 -7.47
CA HIS A 195 -37.42 -15.41 -7.32
C HIS A 195 -36.10 -15.18 -6.55
N LEU A 196 -35.16 -16.14 -6.65
CA LEU A 196 -33.86 -16.11 -5.99
C LEU A 196 -32.74 -15.82 -6.99
N ARG A 197 -31.76 -15.05 -6.52
CA ARG A 197 -30.52 -14.81 -7.27
C ARG A 197 -29.32 -14.79 -6.31
N GLY A 198 -28.16 -15.13 -6.82
CA GLY A 198 -26.90 -14.92 -6.14
C GLY A 198 -26.62 -13.44 -5.92
N GLY A 199 -25.79 -13.15 -4.94
CA GLY A 199 -25.42 -11.78 -4.61
C GLY A 199 -23.94 -11.67 -4.26
N ILE A 200 -23.37 -10.50 -4.55
CA ILE A 200 -21.95 -10.21 -4.30
C ILE A 200 -21.88 -8.85 -3.62
N THR A 201 -21.11 -8.77 -2.55
CA THR A 201 -20.78 -7.49 -1.91
C THR A 201 -19.27 -7.42 -1.70
N ILE A 202 -18.72 -6.22 -1.86
CA ILE A 202 -17.32 -5.94 -1.54
C ILE A 202 -17.26 -4.95 -0.39
N SER A 203 -16.33 -5.18 0.51
CA SER A 203 -16.03 -4.25 1.59
C SER A 203 -14.52 -4.05 1.70
N PHE A 204 -14.12 -2.91 2.24
CA PHE A 204 -12.74 -2.52 2.37
C PHE A 204 -12.43 -2.21 3.83
N ASP A 205 -11.28 -2.66 4.31
CA ASP A 205 -10.72 -2.20 5.58
C ASP A 205 -9.93 -0.90 5.35
N GLU A 206 -9.26 -0.40 6.38
CA GLU A 206 -8.46 0.82 6.28
C GLU A 206 -7.41 0.70 5.17
N ALA A 207 -7.42 1.68 4.27
CA ALA A 207 -6.58 1.71 3.10
C ALA A 207 -5.53 2.82 3.20
N HIS A 208 -4.31 2.54 2.75
CA HIS A 208 -3.18 3.46 2.82
C HIS A 208 -2.63 3.75 1.43
N SER A 209 -2.45 5.03 1.11
CA SER A 209 -1.84 5.46 -0.15
C SER A 209 -0.33 5.27 -0.13
N GLY A 210 0.23 4.95 -1.30
CA GLY A 210 1.68 4.92 -1.49
C GLY A 210 2.28 6.32 -1.57
N VAL A 211 3.60 6.38 -1.56
CA VAL A 211 4.42 7.57 -1.59
C VAL A 211 5.23 7.61 -2.88
N ALA A 212 5.35 8.78 -3.51
CA ALA A 212 6.32 9.06 -4.55
C ALA A 212 7.08 10.32 -4.15
N CYS A 213 8.38 10.19 -3.88
CA CYS A 213 9.23 11.32 -3.55
C CYS A 213 9.39 12.23 -4.78
N ASP A 214 9.50 13.53 -4.56
CA ASP A 214 9.81 14.47 -5.63
C ASP A 214 11.30 14.35 -6.01
N LEU A 215 11.56 13.82 -7.21
CA LEU A 215 12.90 13.59 -7.72
C LEU A 215 13.61 14.86 -8.21
N ASP A 216 12.86 15.94 -8.36
CA ASP A 216 13.40 17.25 -8.76
C ASP A 216 13.63 18.17 -7.55
N SER A 217 13.29 17.73 -6.35
CA SER A 217 13.41 18.53 -5.15
C SER A 217 14.86 18.71 -4.69
N ARG A 218 15.12 19.82 -3.96
CA ARG A 218 16.41 20.05 -3.31
C ARG A 218 16.76 18.93 -2.33
N GLY A 219 15.77 18.44 -1.58
CA GLY A 219 15.95 17.36 -0.62
C GLY A 219 16.46 16.08 -1.27
N PHE A 220 15.88 15.67 -2.41
CA PHE A 220 16.32 14.49 -3.14
C PHE A 220 17.76 14.64 -3.67
N HIS A 221 18.07 15.78 -4.29
CA HIS A 221 19.42 16.01 -4.83
C HIS A 221 20.49 16.00 -3.75
N VAL A 222 20.24 16.65 -2.62
CA VAL A 222 21.16 16.68 -1.48
C VAL A 222 21.34 15.28 -0.88
N LEU A 223 20.25 14.53 -0.70
CA LEU A 223 20.30 13.15 -0.20
C LEU A 223 21.13 12.25 -1.13
N CYS A 224 20.89 12.33 -2.44
CA CYS A 224 21.65 11.54 -3.42
C CYS A 224 23.14 11.88 -3.42
N LYS A 225 23.48 13.16 -3.35
CA LYS A 225 24.88 13.62 -3.34
C LYS A 225 25.59 13.17 -2.06
N ALA A 226 24.97 13.37 -0.89
CA ALA A 226 25.53 12.94 0.39
C ALA A 226 25.70 11.41 0.46
N THR A 227 24.70 10.66 -0.02
CA THR A 227 24.79 9.19 -0.09
C THR A 227 25.95 8.75 -0.99
N LYS A 228 26.11 9.37 -2.15
CA LYS A 228 27.23 9.05 -3.06
C LYS A 228 28.60 9.35 -2.44
N GLU A 229 28.73 10.46 -1.73
CA GLU A 229 29.96 10.87 -1.06
C GLU A 229 30.38 9.89 0.03
N VAL A 230 29.44 9.42 0.84
CA VAL A 230 29.72 8.57 2.02
C VAL A 230 29.75 7.09 1.67
N VAL A 231 28.77 6.63 0.88
CA VAL A 231 28.59 5.20 0.54
C VAL A 231 29.37 4.79 -0.71
N GLY A 232 29.78 5.78 -1.53
CA GLY A 232 30.53 5.60 -2.77
C GLY A 232 29.63 5.42 -4.01
N HIS A 233 28.36 5.17 -3.83
CA HIS A 233 27.38 5.05 -4.91
C HIS A 233 25.99 5.50 -4.44
N VAL A 234 25.12 5.82 -5.41
CA VAL A 234 23.71 6.07 -5.16
C VAL A 234 22.88 5.24 -6.15
N LYS A 235 21.92 4.49 -5.61
CA LYS A 235 21.03 3.63 -6.36
C LYS A 235 19.63 3.70 -5.73
N PRO A 236 18.84 4.73 -6.05
CA PRO A 236 17.49 4.86 -5.54
C PRO A 236 16.64 3.64 -5.95
N TYR A 237 15.68 3.30 -5.10
CA TYR A 237 14.81 2.16 -5.31
C TYR A 237 13.38 2.45 -4.85
N SER A 238 12.44 1.61 -5.26
CA SER A 238 11.06 1.63 -4.77
C SER A 238 10.63 0.24 -4.31
N ILE A 239 9.71 0.21 -3.36
CA ILE A 239 9.10 -1.00 -2.84
C ILE A 239 7.58 -0.94 -3.01
N THR A 240 6.94 -2.10 -3.17
CA THR A 240 5.47 -2.19 -3.14
C THR A 240 4.90 -2.37 -1.73
N GLY A 241 5.77 -2.40 -0.70
CA GLY A 241 5.39 -2.24 0.69
C GLY A 241 4.87 -0.82 0.96
N SER A 242 4.02 -0.67 1.96
CA SER A 242 3.51 0.63 2.38
C SER A 242 4.34 1.21 3.53
N LEU A 243 4.56 2.51 3.51
CA LEU A 243 5.01 3.29 4.65
C LEU A 243 3.85 4.21 5.05
N PRO A 244 3.21 3.99 6.20
CA PRO A 244 2.11 4.83 6.65
C PRO A 244 2.60 6.25 7.00
N LEU A 245 1.68 7.20 7.07
CA LEU A 245 1.88 8.58 7.53
C LEU A 245 2.65 9.51 6.58
N ILE A 246 3.57 9.03 5.75
CA ILE A 246 4.40 9.88 4.88
C ILE A 246 3.56 10.57 3.80
N ARG A 247 2.59 9.86 3.21
CA ARG A 247 1.73 10.41 2.17
C ARG A 247 0.96 11.64 2.63
N GLN A 248 0.51 11.65 3.87
CA GLN A 248 -0.19 12.79 4.44
C GLN A 248 0.69 14.04 4.48
N LEU A 249 1.96 13.90 4.86
CA LEU A 249 2.92 15.01 4.83
C LEU A 249 3.15 15.54 3.41
N GLN A 250 3.24 14.64 2.41
CA GLN A 250 3.35 15.06 1.01
C GLN A 250 2.11 15.82 0.53
N ASP A 251 0.92 15.34 0.87
CA ASP A 251 -0.35 15.99 0.50
C ASP A 251 -0.49 17.38 1.17
N GLU A 252 0.16 17.59 2.31
CA GLU A 252 0.27 18.90 3.00
C GLU A 252 1.38 19.80 2.44
N GLY A 253 2.15 19.33 1.46
CA GLY A 253 3.16 20.12 0.74
C GLY A 253 4.57 20.06 1.30
N TYR A 254 4.91 19.07 2.14
CA TYR A 254 6.29 18.84 2.58
C TYR A 254 7.14 18.16 1.51
N ASP A 255 8.39 18.59 1.34
CA ASP A 255 9.41 17.86 0.57
C ASP A 255 9.92 16.67 1.40
N VAL A 256 9.21 15.53 1.31
CA VAL A 256 9.56 14.34 2.08
C VAL A 256 10.41 13.39 1.24
N GLN A 257 11.60 13.08 1.75
CA GLN A 257 12.53 12.11 1.19
C GLN A 257 12.71 10.96 2.17
N THR A 258 12.73 9.71 1.69
CA THR A 258 12.88 8.55 2.57
C THR A 258 14.22 7.85 2.38
N VAL A 259 14.83 7.49 3.49
CA VAL A 259 16.11 6.79 3.55
C VAL A 259 16.17 5.95 4.82
N GLY A 260 16.94 4.88 4.82
CA GLY A 260 17.14 4.06 6.01
C GLY A 260 18.44 3.26 5.97
N TYR A 261 18.81 2.76 7.12
CA TYR A 261 20.10 2.11 7.36
C TYR A 261 19.95 0.67 7.88
N GLY A 262 18.72 0.14 7.86
CA GLY A 262 18.43 -1.28 8.03
C GLY A 262 18.85 -2.12 6.83
N LEU A 263 18.48 -3.39 6.84
CA LEU A 263 18.76 -4.34 5.76
C LEU A 263 17.45 -4.84 5.14
N MET A 264 17.26 -4.62 3.85
CA MET A 264 16.09 -5.11 3.11
C MET A 264 15.89 -6.63 3.27
N ALA A 265 16.99 -7.38 3.35
CA ALA A 265 16.95 -8.83 3.47
C ALA A 265 16.38 -9.33 4.80
N THR A 266 16.25 -8.48 5.82
CA THR A 266 15.79 -8.86 7.17
C THR A 266 14.55 -8.09 7.63
N TYR A 267 13.93 -7.31 6.78
CA TYR A 267 12.72 -6.56 7.08
C TYR A 267 11.62 -7.44 7.66
N HIS A 268 11.16 -7.13 8.88
CA HIS A 268 10.15 -7.86 9.63
C HIS A 268 10.41 -9.38 9.72
N ALA A 269 11.68 -9.79 9.50
CA ALA A 269 12.10 -11.16 9.59
C ALA A 269 12.49 -11.53 11.03
N LYS A 270 12.50 -12.84 11.31
CA LYS A 270 13.02 -13.34 12.58
C LYS A 270 14.50 -12.94 12.71
N ASN A 271 14.87 -12.35 13.86
CA ASN A 271 16.20 -11.80 14.14
C ASN A 271 16.60 -10.65 13.18
N GLU A 272 15.67 -9.76 12.89
CA GLU A 272 15.98 -8.50 12.20
C GLU A 272 17.12 -7.76 12.92
N TYR A 273 18.03 -7.18 12.14
CA TYR A 273 19.17 -6.44 12.68
C TYR A 273 19.62 -5.31 11.74
N CYS A 274 20.37 -4.37 12.30
CA CYS A 274 21.05 -3.32 11.57
C CYS A 274 22.56 -3.39 11.87
N LEU A 275 23.39 -3.14 10.85
CA LEU A 275 24.84 -3.11 11.05
C LEU A 275 25.26 -1.77 11.68
N LEU A 276 26.11 -1.81 12.71
CA LEU A 276 26.65 -0.61 13.32
C LEU A 276 27.43 0.26 12.30
N SER A 277 28.14 -0.38 11.35
CA SER A 277 28.79 0.31 10.24
C SER A 277 27.81 1.13 9.40
N ASP A 278 26.63 0.59 9.14
CA ASP A 278 25.60 1.26 8.33
C ASP A 278 24.99 2.46 9.09
N MET A 279 24.79 2.31 10.40
CA MET A 279 24.40 3.43 11.26
C MET A 279 25.47 4.54 11.29
N CYS A 280 26.76 4.17 11.33
CA CYS A 280 27.86 5.14 11.26
C CYS A 280 27.88 5.88 9.91
N GLN A 281 27.65 5.18 8.80
CA GLN A 281 27.52 5.82 7.49
C GLN A 281 26.28 6.73 7.43
N GLY A 282 25.16 6.32 8.03
CA GLY A 282 23.98 7.17 8.17
C GLY A 282 24.27 8.48 8.87
N TYR A 283 25.01 8.43 9.97
CA TYR A 283 25.47 9.64 10.65
C TYR A 283 26.29 10.55 9.72
N GLN A 284 27.21 9.99 8.92
CA GLN A 284 28.04 10.76 7.99
C GLN A 284 27.21 11.34 6.84
N VAL A 285 26.22 10.59 6.34
CA VAL A 285 25.28 11.09 5.31
C VAL A 285 24.52 12.30 5.82
N PHE A 286 23.96 12.24 7.04
CA PHE A 286 23.25 13.38 7.61
C PHE A 286 24.16 14.58 7.92
N ALA A 287 25.39 14.35 8.32
CA ALA A 287 26.37 15.43 8.47
C ALA A 287 26.66 16.13 7.11
N SER A 288 26.84 15.32 6.04
CA SER A 288 27.00 15.85 4.68
C SER A 288 25.77 16.61 4.19
N ILE A 289 24.54 16.08 4.45
CA ILE A 289 23.29 16.77 4.11
C ILE A 289 23.23 18.16 4.76
N ILE A 290 23.52 18.26 6.06
CA ILE A 290 23.52 19.54 6.77
C ILE A 290 24.49 20.51 6.12
N CYS A 291 25.75 20.09 5.87
CA CYS A 291 26.73 20.93 5.21
C CYS A 291 26.24 21.40 3.82
N GLN A 292 25.66 20.54 3.02
CA GLN A 292 25.18 20.88 1.67
C GLN A 292 23.94 21.79 1.66
N LEU A 293 23.16 21.78 2.73
CA LEU A 293 22.00 22.68 2.87
C LEU A 293 22.39 24.07 3.30
N GLU A 294 23.61 24.24 3.86
CA GLU A 294 24.18 25.55 4.23
C GLU A 294 24.80 26.31 3.04
N ASP A 295 25.12 25.60 1.95
CA ASP A 295 25.62 26.19 0.70
C ASP A 295 24.47 26.84 -0.10
#